data_d489580ff81b39411527d80e5d736df9
#
_entry.id   d489580ff81b39411527d80e5d736df9
#
_cell.length_a   1.000
_cell.length_b   1.000
_cell.length_c   1.000
_cell.angle_alpha   90.00
_cell.angle_beta   90.00
_cell.angle_gamma   90.00
#
_symmetry.space_group_name_H-M   'P 1'
#
loop_
_entity.id
_entity.type
_entity.pdbx_description
1 polymer ?
#
loop_
_entity_poly.entity_id
_entity_poly.type
_entity_poly.pdbx_seq_one_letter_code
_entity_poly.pdbx_strand_id
1 'polypeptide(L)'
;MKRHILLVGTPGCGKTTVIRRTVEILLARGVRIYGFWTGEVRDDSRQRVGFDIESVAGVRAVMAHVDFARGPAVSRYRVDIEAIDRVAVAEMRRALREGGPAATLIVDEMGKMEMFSSAFRDAVAAAMDGPLRVLATAMAKPHPFVDGVKGRSDVEVVSVTHANRDALPEVLAEELTAASR
;
A
#
# COMPACT_ATOMS: atom_id res chain seq x y z
N MET A 1 7.47 -17.45 -11.86
CA MET A 1 6.47 -17.43 -10.77
C MET A 1 6.25 -15.97 -10.39
N LYS A 2 5.01 -15.54 -10.22
CA LYS A 2 4.69 -14.18 -9.79
C LYS A 2 5.05 -14.05 -8.31
N ARG A 3 5.81 -13.02 -7.98
CA ARG A 3 6.36 -12.79 -6.64
C ARG A 3 5.60 -11.72 -5.87
N HIS A 4 5.01 -10.77 -6.58
CA HIS A 4 4.29 -9.65 -6.02
C HIS A 4 2.80 -9.72 -6.37
N ILE A 5 1.95 -9.20 -5.52
CA ILE A 5 0.51 -9.17 -5.70
C ILE A 5 0.03 -7.72 -5.66
N LEU A 6 -0.73 -7.32 -6.67
CA LEU A 6 -1.30 -5.99 -6.77
C LEU A 6 -2.82 -6.07 -6.83
N LEU A 7 -3.47 -5.60 -5.78
CA LEU A 7 -4.93 -5.54 -5.70
C LEU A 7 -5.45 -4.30 -6.42
N VAL A 8 -6.39 -4.52 -7.32
CA VAL A 8 -7.09 -3.46 -8.04
C VAL A 8 -8.60 -3.58 -7.82
N GLY A 9 -9.33 -2.50 -8.03
CA GLY A 9 -10.79 -2.49 -7.87
C GLY A 9 -11.32 -1.09 -7.64
N THR A 10 -12.62 -0.93 -7.72
CA THR A 10 -13.29 0.36 -7.51
C THR A 10 -13.06 0.89 -6.09
N PRO A 11 -13.07 2.22 -5.88
CA PRO A 11 -13.06 2.78 -4.54
C PRO A 11 -14.16 2.17 -3.66
N GLY A 12 -13.81 1.80 -2.43
CA GLY A 12 -14.76 1.22 -1.48
C GLY A 12 -15.08 -0.27 -1.67
N CYS A 13 -14.52 -0.97 -2.67
CA CYS A 13 -14.76 -2.42 -2.85
C CYS A 13 -14.15 -3.29 -1.74
N GLY A 14 -13.29 -2.74 -0.87
CA GLY A 14 -12.73 -3.44 0.28
C GLY A 14 -11.24 -3.81 0.19
N LYS A 15 -10.45 -3.22 -0.73
CA LYS A 15 -9.01 -3.51 -0.89
C LYS A 15 -8.22 -3.42 0.42
N THR A 16 -8.34 -2.30 1.13
CA THR A 16 -7.67 -2.11 2.43
C THR A 16 -8.11 -3.14 3.47
N THR A 17 -9.38 -3.52 3.48
CA THR A 17 -9.89 -4.57 4.37
C THR A 17 -9.27 -5.93 4.05
N VAL A 18 -9.17 -6.27 2.75
CA VAL A 18 -8.50 -7.49 2.29
C VAL A 18 -7.04 -7.50 2.75
N ILE A 19 -6.31 -6.39 2.53
CA ILE A 19 -4.91 -6.28 2.99
C ILE A 19 -4.79 -6.48 4.51
N ARG A 20 -5.58 -5.79 5.30
CA ARG A 20 -5.50 -5.88 6.78
C ARG A 20 -5.75 -7.30 7.28
N ARG A 21 -6.79 -7.98 6.76
CA ARG A 21 -7.05 -9.39 7.10
C ARG A 21 -5.94 -10.32 6.63
N THR A 22 -5.38 -10.09 5.44
CA THR A 22 -4.22 -10.87 4.96
C THR A 22 -3.01 -10.68 5.90
N VAL A 23 -2.74 -9.45 6.33
CA VAL A 23 -1.66 -9.15 7.30
C VAL A 23 -1.87 -9.89 8.62
N GLU A 24 -3.09 -9.91 9.17
CA GLU A 24 -3.41 -10.66 10.40
C GLU A 24 -3.08 -12.15 10.25
N ILE A 25 -3.45 -12.77 9.12
CA ILE A 25 -3.16 -14.17 8.84
C ILE A 25 -1.64 -14.40 8.69
N LEU A 26 -0.94 -13.52 7.96
CA LEU A 26 0.51 -13.63 7.77
C LEU A 26 1.28 -13.50 9.09
N LEU A 27 0.89 -12.56 9.94
CA LEU A 27 1.47 -12.41 11.29
C LEU A 27 1.25 -13.65 12.16
N ALA A 28 0.04 -14.24 12.13
CA ALA A 28 -0.25 -15.48 12.82
C ALA A 28 0.57 -16.67 12.31
N ARG A 29 1.03 -16.62 11.06
CA ARG A 29 1.95 -17.62 10.45
C ARG A 29 3.43 -17.28 10.67
N GLY A 30 3.77 -16.25 11.43
CA GLY A 30 5.13 -15.85 11.75
C GLY A 30 5.86 -15.10 10.61
N VAL A 31 5.15 -14.61 9.60
CA VAL A 31 5.74 -13.82 8.53
C VAL A 31 6.07 -12.42 9.03
N ARG A 32 7.28 -11.93 8.76
CA ARG A 32 7.66 -10.55 9.06
C ARG A 32 6.99 -9.60 8.08
N ILE A 33 6.27 -8.62 8.61
CA ILE A 33 5.54 -7.62 7.84
C ILE A 33 6.19 -6.26 8.01
N TYR A 34 6.35 -5.56 6.91
CA TYR A 34 6.73 -4.16 6.79
C TYR A 34 5.68 -3.43 5.97
N GLY A 35 5.72 -2.11 5.99
CA GLY A 35 4.89 -1.32 5.09
C GLY A 35 3.95 -0.38 5.83
N PHE A 36 2.95 0.07 5.12
CA PHE A 36 2.02 1.08 5.59
C PHE A 36 0.64 0.89 4.96
N TRP A 37 -0.33 1.53 5.56
CA TRP A 37 -1.69 1.73 5.04
C TRP A 37 -2.12 3.18 5.20
N THR A 38 -3.11 3.56 4.40
CA THR A 38 -3.74 4.86 4.48
C THR A 38 -5.13 4.76 5.10
N GLY A 39 -5.57 5.85 5.69
CA GLY A 39 -6.88 5.97 6.32
C GLY A 39 -7.55 7.30 5.99
N GLU A 40 -8.84 7.40 6.29
CA GLU A 40 -9.58 8.65 6.17
C GLU A 40 -9.55 9.41 7.50
N VAL A 41 -9.23 10.70 7.44
CA VAL A 41 -9.41 11.63 8.55
C VAL A 41 -10.80 12.25 8.44
N ARG A 42 -11.62 12.12 9.48
CA ARG A 42 -12.97 12.66 9.55
C ARG A 42 -13.09 13.67 10.68
N ASP A 43 -13.89 14.71 10.46
CA ASP A 43 -14.25 15.69 11.48
C ASP A 43 -15.34 15.17 12.43
N ASP A 44 -15.74 16.02 13.39
CA ASP A 44 -16.79 15.71 14.35
C ASP A 44 -18.16 15.44 13.69
N SER A 45 -18.38 16.00 12.51
CA SER A 45 -19.58 15.78 11.67
C SER A 45 -19.47 14.50 10.81
N ARG A 46 -18.42 13.69 11.01
CA ARG A 46 -18.07 12.50 10.21
C ARG A 46 -17.80 12.76 8.72
N GLN A 47 -17.61 14.02 8.33
CA GLN A 47 -17.18 14.35 6.98
C GLN A 47 -15.69 14.06 6.83
N ARG A 48 -15.31 13.50 5.67
CA ARG A 48 -13.90 13.27 5.38
C ARG A 48 -13.21 14.60 5.09
N VAL A 49 -12.25 14.96 5.94
CA VAL A 49 -11.48 16.19 5.84
C VAL A 49 -10.02 15.96 5.42
N GLY A 50 -9.58 14.70 5.42
CA GLY A 50 -8.21 14.38 5.05
C GLY A 50 -7.95 12.88 4.91
N PHE A 51 -6.67 12.58 4.79
CA PHE A 51 -6.12 11.23 4.79
C PHE A 51 -4.90 11.17 5.67
N ASP A 52 -4.75 10.10 6.41
CA ASP A 52 -3.55 9.78 7.14
C ASP A 52 -2.81 8.60 6.52
N ILE A 53 -1.59 8.43 6.95
CA ILE A 53 -0.73 7.33 6.61
C ILE A 53 -0.11 6.78 7.89
N GLU A 54 -0.12 5.46 8.05
CA GLU A 54 0.40 4.78 9.23
C GLU A 54 1.27 3.60 8.81
N SER A 55 2.48 3.52 9.34
CA SER A 55 3.37 2.40 9.11
C SER A 55 3.03 1.22 10.04
N VAL A 56 3.44 0.02 9.65
CA VAL A 56 3.38 -1.18 10.50
C VAL A 56 4.14 -0.98 11.81
N ALA A 57 5.15 -0.12 11.83
CA ALA A 57 5.89 0.26 13.03
C ALA A 57 5.14 1.25 13.96
N GLY A 58 3.93 1.69 13.58
CA GLY A 58 3.10 2.60 14.38
C GLY A 58 3.41 4.09 14.19
N VAL A 59 4.25 4.46 13.23
CA VAL A 59 4.47 5.88 12.89
C VAL A 59 3.31 6.37 12.03
N ARG A 60 2.65 7.45 12.46
CA ARG A 60 1.46 8.00 11.79
C ARG A 60 1.63 9.49 11.49
N ALA A 61 1.07 9.93 10.37
CA ALA A 61 0.99 11.34 9.98
C ALA A 61 -0.25 11.62 9.14
N VAL A 62 -0.77 12.85 9.18
CA VAL A 62 -1.77 13.32 8.20
C VAL A 62 -1.02 13.64 6.91
N MET A 63 -1.31 12.93 5.84
CA MET A 63 -0.65 13.11 4.55
C MET A 63 -1.41 14.02 3.59
N ALA A 64 -2.70 14.27 3.83
CA ALA A 64 -3.50 15.22 3.05
C ALA A 64 -4.65 15.77 3.88
N HIS A 65 -4.94 17.06 3.76
CA HIS A 65 -6.02 17.70 4.48
C HIS A 65 -6.61 18.89 3.70
N VAL A 66 -7.88 19.22 3.99
CA VAL A 66 -8.57 20.37 3.37
C VAL A 66 -7.98 21.69 3.84
N ASP A 67 -7.47 21.76 5.07
CA ASP A 67 -6.94 22.98 5.69
C ASP A 67 -5.43 23.16 5.45
N PHE A 68 -4.77 22.26 4.77
CA PHE A 68 -3.36 22.47 4.44
C PHE A 68 -3.19 23.63 3.46
N ALA A 69 -2.33 24.58 3.81
CA ALA A 69 -2.08 25.76 3.01
C ALA A 69 -1.17 25.51 1.80
N ARG A 70 -0.35 24.45 1.84
CA ARG A 70 0.71 24.15 0.86
C ARG A 70 0.61 22.72 0.34
N GLY A 71 1.34 22.45 -0.75
CA GLY A 71 1.42 21.14 -1.37
C GLY A 71 0.53 21.00 -2.59
N PRO A 72 0.74 19.95 -3.40
CA PRO A 72 -0.06 19.68 -4.59
C PRO A 72 -1.51 19.38 -4.22
N ALA A 73 -2.42 19.74 -5.12
CA ALA A 73 -3.86 19.57 -4.90
C ALA A 73 -4.37 18.28 -5.50
N VAL A 74 -5.16 17.55 -4.73
CA VAL A 74 -5.99 16.44 -5.19
C VAL A 74 -7.42 16.70 -4.76
N SER A 75 -8.29 17.06 -5.70
CA SER A 75 -9.62 17.54 -5.38
C SER A 75 -9.55 18.73 -4.42
N ARG A 76 -10.20 18.66 -3.26
CA ARG A 76 -10.19 19.70 -2.23
C ARG A 76 -9.05 19.58 -1.20
N TYR A 77 -8.22 18.54 -1.30
CA TYR A 77 -7.14 18.28 -0.34
C TYR A 77 -5.81 18.80 -0.86
N ARG A 78 -4.96 19.27 0.04
CA ARG A 78 -3.54 19.51 -0.21
C ARG A 78 -2.72 18.38 0.39
N VAL A 79 -1.69 17.96 -0.34
CA VAL A 79 -0.86 16.81 0.03
C VAL A 79 0.44 17.27 0.66
N ASP A 80 0.76 16.70 1.82
CA ASP A 80 2.06 16.82 2.48
C ASP A 80 2.96 15.66 2.00
N ILE A 81 3.84 15.97 1.05
CA ILE A 81 4.79 15.00 0.49
C ILE A 81 5.80 14.55 1.57
N GLU A 82 6.20 15.45 2.47
CA GLU A 82 7.15 15.14 3.53
C GLU A 82 6.56 14.11 4.51
N ALA A 83 5.25 14.18 4.79
CA ALA A 83 4.56 13.18 5.60
C ALA A 83 4.58 11.80 4.93
N ILE A 84 4.34 11.72 3.61
CA ILE A 84 4.45 10.47 2.84
C ILE A 84 5.89 9.92 2.94
N ASP A 85 6.89 10.76 2.71
CA ASP A 85 8.29 10.34 2.74
C ASP A 85 8.72 9.89 4.13
N ARG A 86 8.33 10.63 5.17
CA ARG A 86 8.67 10.31 6.56
C ARG A 86 8.06 8.98 7.03
N VAL A 87 6.87 8.61 6.55
CA VAL A 87 6.18 7.40 7.00
C VAL A 87 6.38 6.26 6.00
N ALA A 88 5.88 6.40 4.75
CA ALA A 88 5.90 5.31 3.78
C ALA A 88 7.29 5.02 3.26
N VAL A 89 8.04 6.05 2.82
CA VAL A 89 9.37 5.84 2.23
C VAL A 89 10.34 5.35 3.29
N ALA A 90 10.30 5.90 4.50
CA ALA A 90 11.15 5.43 5.60
C ALA A 90 10.89 3.97 5.93
N GLU A 91 9.62 3.54 5.96
CA GLU A 91 9.24 2.16 6.24
C GLU A 91 9.63 1.21 5.10
N MET A 92 9.43 1.59 3.84
CA MET A 92 9.89 0.81 2.69
C MET A 92 11.42 0.65 2.68
N ARG A 93 12.16 1.71 2.99
CA ARG A 93 13.62 1.64 3.13
C ARG A 93 14.05 0.75 4.30
N ARG A 94 13.32 0.76 5.41
CA ARG A 94 13.55 -0.17 6.52
C ARG A 94 13.33 -1.62 6.07
N ALA A 95 12.24 -1.89 5.36
CA ALA A 95 11.95 -3.21 4.80
C ALA A 95 13.07 -3.72 3.89
N LEU A 96 13.62 -2.86 3.04
CA LEU A 96 14.72 -3.20 2.12
C LEU A 96 16.03 -3.53 2.86
N ARG A 97 16.30 -2.87 4.00
CA ARG A 97 17.52 -3.14 4.81
C ARG A 97 17.40 -4.38 5.70
N GLU A 98 16.23 -4.59 6.30
CA GLU A 98 16.03 -5.53 7.40
C GLU A 98 15.22 -6.77 7.00
N GLY A 99 14.48 -6.66 5.90
CA GLY A 99 13.66 -7.73 5.34
C GLY A 99 14.51 -8.79 4.62
N GLY A 100 13.85 -9.70 3.99
CA GLY A 100 14.46 -10.74 3.18
C GLY A 100 13.38 -11.46 2.38
N PRO A 101 13.71 -12.54 1.68
CA PRO A 101 12.77 -13.24 0.80
C PRO A 101 11.49 -13.74 1.50
N ALA A 102 11.57 -13.98 2.82
CA ALA A 102 10.46 -14.42 3.64
C ALA A 102 9.62 -13.28 4.25
N ALA A 103 10.04 -12.02 4.05
CA ALA A 103 9.29 -10.87 4.54
C ALA A 103 8.33 -10.32 3.46
N THR A 104 7.21 -9.77 3.91
CA THR A 104 6.24 -9.13 3.02
C THR A 104 6.16 -7.63 3.31
N LEU A 105 6.26 -6.84 2.25
CA LEU A 105 6.03 -5.40 2.27
C LEU A 105 4.60 -5.09 1.84
N ILE A 106 3.89 -4.35 2.66
CA ILE A 106 2.55 -3.84 2.39
C ILE A 106 2.64 -2.41 1.86
N VAL A 107 1.93 -2.13 0.75
CA VAL A 107 1.82 -0.80 0.15
C VAL A 107 0.34 -0.50 -0.11
N ASP A 108 -0.35 0.13 0.80
CA ASP A 108 -1.76 0.47 0.68
C ASP A 108 -1.98 1.99 0.84
N GLU A 109 -2.04 2.73 -0.29
CA GLU A 109 -2.07 2.30 -1.70
C GLU A 109 -1.03 3.04 -2.56
N MET A 110 -0.81 2.57 -3.78
CA MET A 110 -0.19 3.36 -4.85
C MET A 110 -1.26 4.27 -5.47
N GLY A 111 -1.62 5.33 -4.76
CA GLY A 111 -2.67 6.27 -5.09
C GLY A 111 -2.15 7.56 -5.70
N LYS A 112 -3.09 8.45 -6.06
CA LYS A 112 -2.76 9.72 -6.72
C LYS A 112 -1.92 10.65 -5.82
N MET A 113 -2.12 10.59 -4.50
CA MET A 113 -1.42 11.44 -3.54
C MET A 113 0.02 11.00 -3.36
N GLU A 114 0.25 9.70 -3.23
CA GLU A 114 1.57 9.10 -3.07
C GLU A 114 2.45 9.30 -4.32
N MET A 115 1.82 9.36 -5.50
CA MET A 115 2.53 9.57 -6.77
C MET A 115 3.18 10.96 -6.89
N PHE A 116 2.87 11.92 -6.04
CA PHE A 116 3.60 13.20 -5.98
C PHE A 116 5.01 13.05 -5.39
N SER A 117 5.25 12.04 -4.55
CA SER A 117 6.59 11.76 -4.04
C SER A 117 7.41 10.95 -5.05
N SER A 118 8.52 11.52 -5.54
CA SER A 118 9.50 10.76 -6.34
C SER A 118 10.18 9.69 -5.50
N ALA A 119 10.51 10.00 -4.24
CA ALA A 119 11.12 9.06 -3.31
C ALA A 119 10.22 7.85 -3.03
N PHE A 120 8.90 8.05 -3.03
CA PHE A 120 7.94 6.94 -2.92
C PHE A 120 8.01 6.02 -4.15
N ARG A 121 7.98 6.59 -5.36
CA ARG A 121 8.07 5.79 -6.59
C ARG A 121 9.38 5.00 -6.67
N ASP A 122 10.50 5.65 -6.30
CA ASP A 122 11.82 5.01 -6.27
C ASP A 122 11.87 3.88 -5.24
N ALA A 123 11.29 4.07 -4.06
CA ALA A 123 11.24 3.05 -3.02
C ALA A 123 10.35 1.85 -3.41
N VAL A 124 9.21 2.08 -4.08
CA VAL A 124 8.38 1.01 -4.65
C VAL A 124 9.15 0.23 -5.71
N ALA A 125 9.81 0.93 -6.66
CA ALA A 125 10.61 0.27 -7.69
C ALA A 125 11.72 -0.59 -7.08
N ALA A 126 12.47 -0.06 -6.11
CA ALA A 126 13.51 -0.80 -5.40
C ALA A 126 12.95 -2.02 -4.64
N ALA A 127 11.75 -1.93 -4.06
CA ALA A 127 11.11 -3.05 -3.40
C ALA A 127 10.67 -4.14 -4.38
N MET A 128 10.18 -3.75 -5.56
CA MET A 128 9.81 -4.69 -6.63
C MET A 128 11.03 -5.41 -7.23
N ASP A 129 12.18 -4.74 -7.27
CA ASP A 129 13.44 -5.34 -7.77
C ASP A 129 14.22 -6.09 -6.68
N GLY A 130 13.91 -5.82 -5.41
CA GLY A 130 14.56 -6.41 -4.24
C GLY A 130 14.07 -7.83 -3.93
N PRO A 131 14.55 -8.42 -2.82
CA PRO A 131 14.19 -9.78 -2.43
C PRO A 131 12.81 -9.91 -1.78
N LEU A 132 12.21 -8.79 -1.33
CA LEU A 132 10.94 -8.76 -0.63
C LEU A 132 9.77 -9.25 -1.51
N ARG A 133 8.73 -9.73 -0.86
CA ARG A 133 7.42 -9.84 -1.48
C ARG A 133 6.65 -8.56 -1.25
N VAL A 134 5.90 -8.13 -2.23
CA VAL A 134 5.06 -6.94 -2.12
C VAL A 134 3.60 -7.32 -2.30
N LEU A 135 2.79 -6.96 -1.33
CA LEU A 135 1.33 -6.95 -1.43
C LEU A 135 0.87 -5.49 -1.44
N ALA A 136 0.34 -5.06 -2.55
CA ALA A 136 -0.01 -3.65 -2.74
C ALA A 136 -1.46 -3.47 -3.21
N THR A 137 -2.00 -2.27 -3.00
CA THR A 137 -3.19 -1.80 -3.72
C THR A 137 -2.81 -0.70 -4.70
N ALA A 138 -3.58 -0.54 -5.75
CA ALA A 138 -3.38 0.51 -6.73
C ALA A 138 -4.68 1.23 -7.08
N MET A 139 -4.54 2.51 -7.40
CA MET A 139 -5.64 3.30 -7.93
C MET A 139 -6.17 2.73 -9.24
N ALA A 140 -7.47 2.91 -9.47
CA ALA A 140 -8.13 2.47 -10.71
C ALA A 140 -7.78 3.35 -11.92
N LYS A 141 -7.46 4.64 -11.70
CA LYS A 141 -7.12 5.56 -12.78
C LYS A 141 -5.74 5.25 -13.37
N PRO A 142 -5.56 5.37 -14.69
CA PRO A 142 -4.26 5.22 -15.34
C PRO A 142 -3.22 6.18 -14.76
N HIS A 143 -2.02 5.66 -14.56
CA HIS A 143 -0.84 6.45 -14.19
C HIS A 143 0.41 5.72 -14.69
N PRO A 144 1.35 6.38 -15.42
CA PRO A 144 2.46 5.71 -16.08
C PRO A 144 3.27 4.79 -15.15
N PHE A 145 3.59 5.25 -13.94
CA PHE A 145 4.32 4.44 -12.96
C PHE A 145 3.51 3.21 -12.51
N VAL A 146 2.26 3.41 -12.13
CA VAL A 146 1.39 2.32 -11.64
C VAL A 146 1.09 1.30 -12.74
N ASP A 147 0.90 1.78 -13.96
CA ASP A 147 0.67 0.92 -15.13
C ASP A 147 1.94 0.12 -15.49
N GLY A 148 3.11 0.72 -15.32
CA GLY A 148 4.40 0.02 -15.39
C GLY A 148 4.51 -1.11 -14.36
N VAL A 149 4.10 -0.88 -13.12
CA VAL A 149 4.07 -1.91 -12.08
C VAL A 149 3.08 -3.03 -12.44
N LYS A 150 1.87 -2.68 -12.91
CA LYS A 150 0.87 -3.68 -13.38
C LYS A 150 1.39 -4.54 -14.54
N GLY A 151 2.22 -3.98 -15.41
CA GLY A 151 2.77 -4.66 -16.58
C GLY A 151 3.98 -5.57 -16.31
N ARG A 152 4.49 -5.60 -15.09
CA ARG A 152 5.64 -6.45 -14.74
C ARG A 152 5.26 -7.93 -14.81
N SER A 153 6.17 -8.76 -15.30
CA SER A 153 5.98 -10.21 -15.41
C SER A 153 5.95 -10.94 -14.07
N ASP A 154 6.54 -10.34 -13.03
CA ASP A 154 6.60 -10.86 -11.66
C ASP A 154 5.48 -10.33 -10.75
N VAL A 155 4.54 -9.55 -11.28
CA VAL A 155 3.36 -9.04 -10.55
C VAL A 155 2.10 -9.79 -10.97
N GLU A 156 1.35 -10.25 -10.00
CA GLU A 156 -0.01 -10.73 -10.17
C GLU A 156 -1.01 -9.61 -9.88
N VAL A 157 -1.85 -9.31 -10.86
CA VAL A 157 -2.92 -8.31 -10.69
C VAL A 157 -4.23 -9.03 -10.34
N VAL A 158 -4.72 -8.78 -9.12
CA VAL A 158 -5.93 -9.41 -8.58
C VAL A 158 -7.04 -8.37 -8.44
N SER A 159 -8.16 -8.61 -9.10
CA SER A 159 -9.35 -7.74 -8.98
C SER A 159 -10.13 -8.05 -7.72
N VAL A 160 -10.30 -7.04 -6.85
CA VAL A 160 -11.14 -7.14 -5.65
C VAL A 160 -12.55 -6.70 -5.97
N THR A 161 -13.51 -7.54 -5.64
CA THR A 161 -14.94 -7.31 -5.83
C THR A 161 -15.71 -7.65 -4.54
N HIS A 162 -16.97 -7.25 -4.44
CA HIS A 162 -17.81 -7.65 -3.32
C HIS A 162 -18.00 -9.17 -3.22
N ALA A 163 -17.92 -9.88 -4.35
CA ALA A 163 -18.12 -11.35 -4.39
C ALA A 163 -16.91 -12.14 -3.88
N ASN A 164 -15.67 -11.61 -4.03
CA ASN A 164 -14.45 -12.37 -3.69
C ASN A 164 -13.69 -11.82 -2.46
N ARG A 165 -13.95 -10.60 -2.03
CA ARG A 165 -13.17 -9.92 -0.97
C ARG A 165 -13.09 -10.68 0.35
N ASP A 166 -14.09 -11.49 0.68
CA ASP A 166 -14.13 -12.20 1.97
C ASP A 166 -13.28 -13.48 1.94
N ALA A 167 -13.09 -14.10 0.76
CA ALA A 167 -12.25 -15.28 0.57
C ALA A 167 -10.78 -14.93 0.24
N LEU A 168 -10.53 -13.76 -0.38
CA LEU A 168 -9.19 -13.35 -0.83
C LEU A 168 -8.12 -13.34 0.27
N PRO A 169 -8.36 -12.91 1.52
CA PRO A 169 -7.31 -12.84 2.53
C PRO A 169 -6.57 -14.16 2.76
N GLU A 170 -7.30 -15.27 2.83
CA GLU A 170 -6.70 -16.59 3.03
C GLU A 170 -5.89 -17.03 1.81
N VAL A 171 -6.46 -16.86 0.60
CA VAL A 171 -5.79 -17.20 -0.66
C VAL A 171 -4.47 -16.43 -0.80
N LEU A 172 -4.50 -15.11 -0.57
CA LEU A 172 -3.31 -14.26 -0.65
C LEU A 172 -2.25 -14.64 0.38
N ALA A 173 -2.68 -14.98 1.61
CA ALA A 173 -1.76 -15.40 2.65
C ALA A 173 -1.10 -16.76 2.31
N GLU A 174 -1.83 -17.69 1.70
CA GLU A 174 -1.26 -18.94 1.20
C GLU A 174 -0.23 -18.71 0.11
N GLU A 175 -0.53 -17.90 -0.89
CA GLU A 175 0.39 -17.56 -1.99
C GLU A 175 1.66 -16.88 -1.48
N LEU A 176 1.51 -15.92 -0.55
CA LEU A 176 2.63 -15.20 0.05
C LEU A 176 3.49 -16.09 0.97
N THR A 177 3.01 -17.20 1.47
CA THR A 177 3.77 -18.15 2.28
C THR A 177 4.34 -19.33 1.47
N ALA A 178 3.64 -19.81 0.45
CA ALA A 178 4.04 -21.00 -0.33
C ALA A 178 5.38 -20.84 -1.04
N ALA A 179 5.69 -19.67 -1.54
CA ALA A 179 6.93 -19.40 -2.25
C ALA A 179 8.14 -19.12 -1.31
N SER A 180 8.00 -19.33 0.02
CA SER A 180 9.08 -19.19 1.02
C SER A 180 9.76 -20.53 1.34
N ARG A 181 9.35 -21.62 0.64
CA ARG A 181 9.92 -22.97 0.80
C ARG A 181 10.92 -23.31 -0.29
#